data_7fae3d7425217b50d1be1ad982a3d968
#
_entry.id   7fae3d7425217b50d1be1ad982a3d968
#
_cell.length_a   1.000
_cell.length_b   1.000
_cell.length_c   1.000
_cell.angle_alpha   90.00
_cell.angle_beta   90.00
_cell.angle_gamma   90.00
#
_symmetry.space_group_name_H-M   'P 1'
#
loop_
_entity.id
_entity.type
_entity.pdbx_description
1 polymer ?
#
loop_
_entity_poly.entity_id
_entity_poly.type
_entity_poly.pdbx_seq_one_letter_code
_entity_poly.pdbx_strand_id
1 'polypeptide(L)'
;HHVIEVGADDFREEKLNILDAMDQPSVDGVNTYFVSRAATKAGFKVALSGLGADEVLGGYSSFESVPKLVRAAKMGSSVPGFGLAIRQIARQVLRNRASPKYASLLEYGGSVGGAYLLRRALFLPWEIRELLPKEIAAKGLEELDEPEISNDMVKPLHGTFTEIVALETTKYMVPRLLRDSDWASMYHSLELRVPFIDAPFLRVVMRRLEEEARHKKSDLLKIPSRPLPPSVTNRPKTGFMVPVTSWLLGGRAGAKDNSLREWASYVLEAQTGLTLRDRRPA
;
A
#
# COMPACT_ATOMS: atom_id res chain seq x y z
N HIS A 1 -4.42 -3.74 -31.24
CA HIS A 1 -4.37 -4.15 -29.83
C HIS A 1 -3.47 -5.37 -29.72
N HIS A 2 -2.45 -5.28 -28.86
CA HIS A 2 -1.55 -6.38 -28.56
C HIS A 2 -1.81 -6.87 -27.14
N VAL A 3 -1.96 -8.17 -26.97
CA VAL A 3 -2.11 -8.82 -25.67
C VAL A 3 -0.80 -9.55 -25.37
N ILE A 4 -0.21 -9.27 -24.21
CA ILE A 4 0.99 -9.94 -23.72
C ILE A 4 0.58 -10.65 -22.43
N GLU A 5 0.68 -11.97 -22.42
CA GLU A 5 0.44 -12.79 -21.24
C GLU A 5 1.74 -12.90 -20.44
N VAL A 6 1.64 -12.76 -19.12
CA VAL A 6 2.74 -12.94 -18.18
C VAL A 6 2.35 -14.04 -17.20
N GLY A 7 3.17 -15.08 -17.14
CA GLY A 7 2.94 -16.26 -16.32
C GLY A 7 4.00 -16.50 -15.24
N ALA A 8 3.85 -17.63 -14.56
CA ALA A 8 4.78 -18.05 -13.50
C ALA A 8 6.20 -18.30 -14.02
N ASP A 9 6.33 -18.72 -15.27
CA ASP A 9 7.65 -18.98 -15.90
C ASP A 9 8.38 -17.66 -16.13
N ASP A 10 7.72 -16.64 -16.69
CA ASP A 10 8.28 -15.31 -16.83
C ASP A 10 8.77 -14.75 -15.49
N PHE A 11 7.99 -14.93 -14.41
CA PHE A 11 8.39 -14.50 -13.08
C PHE A 11 9.62 -15.27 -12.59
N ARG A 12 9.70 -16.58 -12.80
CA ARG A 12 10.84 -17.38 -12.36
C ARG A 12 12.14 -16.98 -13.08
N GLU A 13 12.05 -16.70 -14.38
CA GLU A 13 13.18 -16.22 -15.17
C GLU A 13 13.65 -14.83 -14.74
N GLU A 14 12.71 -13.92 -14.47
CA GLU A 14 13.02 -12.51 -14.15
C GLU A 14 13.21 -12.21 -12.66
N LYS A 15 12.99 -13.19 -11.78
CA LYS A 15 12.98 -12.97 -10.32
C LYS A 15 14.26 -12.31 -9.79
N LEU A 16 15.42 -12.71 -10.24
CA LEU A 16 16.68 -12.10 -9.82
C LEU A 16 16.85 -10.69 -10.39
N ASN A 17 16.45 -10.48 -11.63
CA ASN A 17 16.46 -9.16 -12.25
C ASN A 17 15.51 -8.18 -11.56
N ILE A 18 14.33 -8.66 -11.10
CA ILE A 18 13.38 -7.87 -10.31
C ILE A 18 13.99 -7.46 -8.97
N LEU A 19 14.69 -8.36 -8.28
CA LEU A 19 15.36 -8.05 -7.02
C LEU A 19 16.52 -7.07 -7.22
N ASP A 20 17.29 -7.23 -8.28
CA ASP A 20 18.42 -6.36 -8.63
C ASP A 20 17.95 -4.95 -9.03
N ALA A 21 16.78 -4.86 -9.67
CA ALA A 21 16.18 -3.59 -10.06
C ALA A 21 15.68 -2.76 -8.87
N MET A 22 15.32 -3.40 -7.75
CA MET A 22 14.81 -2.72 -6.56
C MET A 22 15.94 -1.95 -5.86
N ASP A 23 15.74 -0.66 -5.64
CA ASP A 23 16.67 0.21 -4.88
C ASP A 23 16.56 0.01 -3.36
N GLN A 24 15.47 -0.59 -2.89
CA GLN A 24 15.25 -1.05 -1.52
C GLN A 24 14.22 -2.19 -1.50
N PRO A 25 14.15 -2.99 -0.40
CA PRO A 25 13.14 -4.02 -0.27
C PRO A 25 11.72 -3.48 -0.45
N SER A 26 11.00 -3.97 -1.46
CA SER A 26 9.61 -3.62 -1.73
C SER A 26 8.75 -4.85 -2.01
N VAL A 27 7.45 -4.73 -1.76
CA VAL A 27 6.46 -5.78 -2.05
C VAL A 27 5.57 -5.44 -3.24
N ASP A 28 5.68 -4.22 -3.76
CA ASP A 28 4.99 -3.75 -4.96
C ASP A 28 5.98 -3.64 -6.15
N GLY A 29 5.57 -3.08 -7.27
CA GLY A 29 6.43 -2.81 -8.43
C GLY A 29 6.54 -3.95 -9.43
N VAL A 30 6.36 -5.21 -9.04
CA VAL A 30 6.50 -6.37 -9.95
C VAL A 30 5.55 -6.31 -11.15
N ASN A 31 4.33 -5.85 -10.94
CA ASN A 31 3.36 -5.58 -12.00
C ASN A 31 3.85 -4.52 -12.98
N THR A 32 4.37 -3.42 -12.45
CA THR A 32 4.94 -2.32 -13.26
C THR A 32 6.19 -2.78 -14.01
N TYR A 33 7.03 -3.63 -13.42
CA TYR A 33 8.18 -4.23 -14.06
C TYR A 33 7.78 -4.98 -15.35
N PHE A 34 6.80 -5.88 -15.27
CA PHE A 34 6.36 -6.66 -16.44
C PHE A 34 5.66 -5.79 -17.50
N VAL A 35 4.85 -4.81 -17.08
CA VAL A 35 4.23 -3.87 -18.03
C VAL A 35 5.29 -3.04 -18.74
N SER A 36 6.29 -2.55 -18.02
CA SER A 36 7.39 -1.76 -18.59
C SER A 36 8.24 -2.59 -19.55
N ARG A 37 8.56 -3.84 -19.19
CA ARG A 37 9.21 -4.81 -20.10
C ARG A 37 8.41 -4.99 -21.39
N ALA A 38 7.11 -5.17 -21.28
CA ALA A 38 6.22 -5.36 -22.41
C ALA A 38 6.17 -4.11 -23.31
N ALA A 39 6.01 -2.93 -22.70
CA ALA A 39 5.98 -1.67 -23.43
C ALA A 39 7.30 -1.40 -24.18
N THR A 40 8.43 -1.62 -23.54
CA THR A 40 9.74 -1.43 -24.17
C THR A 40 9.99 -2.43 -25.30
N LYS A 41 9.59 -3.70 -25.13
CA LYS A 41 9.65 -4.71 -26.22
C LYS A 41 8.77 -4.31 -27.41
N ALA A 42 7.67 -3.58 -27.18
CA ALA A 42 6.83 -3.02 -28.23
C ALA A 42 7.37 -1.72 -28.84
N GLY A 43 8.55 -1.24 -28.43
CA GLY A 43 9.23 -0.05 -28.96
C GLY A 43 8.86 1.27 -28.28
N PHE A 44 8.05 1.25 -27.22
CA PHE A 44 7.71 2.47 -26.47
C PHE A 44 8.89 2.94 -25.60
N LYS A 45 9.04 4.25 -25.50
CA LYS A 45 10.04 4.91 -24.63
C LYS A 45 9.38 5.68 -23.49
N VAL A 46 8.10 6.00 -23.63
CA VAL A 46 7.30 6.75 -22.65
C VAL A 46 5.94 6.09 -22.51
N ALA A 47 5.45 5.99 -21.29
CA ALA A 47 4.09 5.56 -20.99
C ALA A 47 3.40 6.53 -20.02
N LEU A 48 2.06 6.59 -20.07
CA LEU A 48 1.25 7.35 -19.13
C LEU A 48 0.64 6.40 -18.09
N SER A 49 0.72 6.79 -16.81
CA SER A 49 0.10 6.06 -15.69
C SER A 49 -1.01 6.87 -15.05
N GLY A 50 -2.06 6.18 -14.61
CA GLY A 50 -3.14 6.74 -13.81
C GLY A 50 -2.85 6.84 -12.30
N LEU A 51 -1.60 6.66 -11.89
CA LEU A 51 -1.13 6.77 -10.52
C LEU A 51 -1.44 8.16 -9.95
N GLY A 52 -1.82 8.25 -8.67
CA GLY A 52 -2.21 9.50 -8.02
C GLY A 52 -3.72 9.73 -8.00
N ALA A 53 -4.47 9.21 -8.98
CA ALA A 53 -5.92 9.44 -9.05
C ALA A 53 -6.68 8.82 -7.87
N ASP A 54 -6.31 7.63 -7.41
CA ASP A 54 -6.95 6.97 -6.27
C ASP A 54 -6.62 7.66 -4.94
N GLU A 55 -5.41 8.16 -4.79
CA GLU A 55 -4.90 8.85 -3.61
C GLU A 55 -5.60 10.19 -3.41
N VAL A 56 -5.75 10.94 -4.48
CA VAL A 56 -6.23 12.32 -4.46
C VAL A 56 -7.75 12.40 -4.53
N LEU A 57 -8.40 11.48 -5.25
CA LEU A 57 -9.85 11.50 -5.49
C LEU A 57 -10.63 10.43 -4.69
N GLY A 58 -10.01 9.82 -3.69
CA GLY A 58 -10.69 8.90 -2.78
C GLY A 58 -11.06 7.56 -3.40
N GLY A 59 -10.20 7.00 -4.25
CA GLY A 59 -10.45 5.73 -4.92
C GLY A 59 -10.19 4.47 -4.08
N TYR A 60 -9.55 4.58 -2.92
CA TYR A 60 -9.23 3.45 -2.06
C TYR A 60 -10.28 3.19 -0.98
N SER A 61 -10.37 1.93 -0.54
CA SER A 61 -11.20 1.54 0.60
C SER A 61 -10.75 2.15 1.94
N SER A 62 -9.54 2.70 2.04
CA SER A 62 -9.05 3.44 3.20
C SER A 62 -9.93 4.66 3.51
N PHE A 63 -10.44 5.36 2.50
CA PHE A 63 -11.36 6.49 2.66
C PHE A 63 -12.67 6.14 3.36
N GLU A 64 -13.09 4.88 3.31
CA GLU A 64 -14.27 4.39 4.02
C GLU A 64 -13.90 3.66 5.31
N SER A 65 -12.83 2.86 5.29
CA SER A 65 -12.48 1.99 6.41
C SER A 65 -11.81 2.73 7.56
N VAL A 66 -10.95 3.72 7.29
CA VAL A 66 -10.27 4.49 8.35
C VAL A 66 -11.28 5.24 9.24
N PRO A 67 -12.29 5.98 8.71
CA PRO A 67 -13.29 6.61 9.57
C PRO A 67 -14.12 5.62 10.38
N LYS A 68 -14.37 4.40 9.83
CA LYS A 68 -15.08 3.33 10.56
C LYS A 68 -14.23 2.78 11.70
N LEU A 69 -12.93 2.57 11.47
CA LEU A 69 -11.99 2.11 12.50
C LEU A 69 -11.87 3.13 13.64
N VAL A 70 -11.73 4.42 13.31
CA VAL A 70 -11.67 5.49 14.32
C VAL A 70 -12.93 5.51 15.18
N ARG A 71 -14.10 5.42 14.57
CA ARG A 71 -15.38 5.36 15.32
C ARG A 71 -15.48 4.15 16.20
N ALA A 72 -15.09 2.97 15.71
CA ALA A 72 -15.13 1.72 16.48
C ALA A 72 -14.14 1.73 17.66
N ALA A 73 -12.97 2.35 17.48
CA ALA A 73 -11.95 2.40 18.53
C ALA A 73 -12.22 3.44 19.61
N LYS A 74 -12.92 4.55 19.30
CA LYS A 74 -13.20 5.64 20.26
C LYS A 74 -13.89 5.17 21.54
N MET A 75 -14.68 4.10 21.50
CA MET A 75 -15.37 3.55 22.67
C MET A 75 -14.42 2.86 23.66
N GLY A 76 -13.21 2.46 23.25
CA GLY A 76 -12.28 1.70 24.09
C GLY A 76 -10.88 2.32 24.23
N SER A 77 -10.53 3.32 23.43
CA SER A 77 -9.18 3.91 23.41
C SER A 77 -8.91 4.91 24.53
N SER A 78 -9.93 5.27 25.33
CA SER A 78 -9.82 6.30 26.37
C SER A 78 -9.07 5.85 27.63
N VAL A 79 -8.78 4.55 27.78
CA VAL A 79 -8.10 4.01 28.96
C VAL A 79 -6.66 3.63 28.59
N PRO A 80 -5.63 4.33 29.15
CA PRO A 80 -4.23 4.00 28.89
C PRO A 80 -3.92 2.54 29.24
N GLY A 81 -3.22 1.83 28.33
CA GLY A 81 -2.85 0.43 28.53
C GLY A 81 -3.94 -0.61 28.23
N PHE A 82 -5.21 -0.21 28.16
CA PHE A 82 -6.31 -1.13 27.86
C PHE A 82 -6.19 -1.79 26.47
N GLY A 83 -5.76 -1.03 25.48
CA GLY A 83 -5.50 -1.53 24.13
C GLY A 83 -4.43 -2.62 24.09
N LEU A 84 -3.35 -2.47 24.87
CA LEU A 84 -2.29 -3.47 25.01
C LEU A 84 -2.82 -4.77 25.65
N ALA A 85 -3.59 -4.68 26.73
CA ALA A 85 -4.17 -5.84 27.40
C ALA A 85 -5.13 -6.61 26.49
N ILE A 86 -6.01 -5.89 25.78
CA ILE A 86 -6.94 -6.50 24.82
C ILE A 86 -6.20 -7.10 23.63
N ARG A 87 -5.11 -6.50 23.13
CA ARG A 87 -4.32 -7.09 22.08
C ARG A 87 -3.82 -8.49 22.45
N GLN A 88 -3.32 -8.68 23.67
CA GLN A 88 -2.83 -9.98 24.12
C GLN A 88 -3.91 -11.07 24.09
N ILE A 89 -5.13 -10.73 24.51
CA ILE A 89 -6.28 -11.63 24.49
C ILE A 89 -6.80 -11.84 23.07
N ALA A 90 -7.01 -10.75 22.34
CA ALA A 90 -7.56 -10.78 20.99
C ALA A 90 -6.64 -11.50 19.98
N ARG A 91 -5.31 -11.43 20.18
CA ARG A 91 -4.34 -12.16 19.38
C ARG A 91 -4.56 -13.68 19.40
N GLN A 92 -4.91 -14.25 20.54
CA GLN A 92 -5.21 -15.67 20.65
C GLN A 92 -6.55 -16.03 20.00
N VAL A 93 -7.58 -15.19 20.19
CA VAL A 93 -8.93 -15.42 19.68
C VAL A 93 -9.02 -15.21 18.17
N LEU A 94 -8.35 -14.18 17.63
CA LEU A 94 -8.41 -13.80 16.21
C LEU A 94 -7.44 -14.61 15.34
N ARG A 95 -6.57 -15.43 15.91
CA ARG A 95 -5.49 -16.16 15.23
C ARG A 95 -5.93 -16.84 13.92
N ASN A 96 -7.16 -17.35 13.86
CA ASN A 96 -7.71 -18.10 12.72
C ASN A 96 -8.86 -17.39 11.99
N ARG A 97 -9.27 -16.18 12.42
CA ARG A 97 -10.51 -15.52 11.94
C ARG A 97 -10.28 -14.17 11.31
N ALA A 98 -9.19 -13.47 11.64
CA ALA A 98 -8.88 -12.15 11.10
C ALA A 98 -7.37 -11.90 11.10
N SER A 99 -6.92 -10.89 10.32
CA SER A 99 -5.51 -10.47 10.35
C SER A 99 -5.09 -10.09 11.78
N PRO A 100 -3.94 -10.57 12.28
CA PRO A 100 -3.45 -10.30 13.64
C PRO A 100 -3.39 -8.80 14.00
N LYS A 101 -3.24 -7.93 13.01
CA LYS A 101 -3.19 -6.47 13.21
C LYS A 101 -4.48 -5.88 13.78
N TYR A 102 -5.65 -6.49 13.53
CA TYR A 102 -6.90 -6.00 14.09
C TYR A 102 -7.03 -6.24 15.62
N ALA A 103 -6.19 -7.11 16.20
CA ALA A 103 -6.05 -7.19 17.65
C ALA A 103 -5.57 -5.87 18.28
N SER A 104 -4.90 -5.01 17.49
CA SER A 104 -4.40 -3.69 17.92
C SER A 104 -5.37 -2.54 17.62
N LEU A 105 -6.64 -2.83 17.31
CA LEU A 105 -7.63 -1.80 16.98
C LEU A 105 -7.78 -0.75 18.09
N LEU A 106 -7.83 -1.18 19.36
CA LEU A 106 -7.98 -0.27 20.50
C LEU A 106 -6.67 0.46 20.86
N GLU A 107 -5.54 -0.06 20.42
CA GLU A 107 -4.22 0.56 20.62
C GLU A 107 -3.96 1.69 19.60
N TYR A 108 -4.22 1.45 18.32
CA TYR A 108 -3.91 2.39 17.24
C TYR A 108 -5.13 3.08 16.64
N GLY A 109 -6.31 2.46 16.69
CA GLY A 109 -7.47 2.90 15.93
C GLY A 109 -8.11 4.21 16.40
N GLY A 110 -7.75 4.73 17.58
CA GLY A 110 -8.36 5.93 18.18
C GLY A 110 -8.06 7.24 17.44
N SER A 111 -7.07 7.25 16.55
CA SER A 111 -6.64 8.40 15.74
C SER A 111 -6.67 8.06 14.24
N VAL A 112 -6.69 9.07 13.39
CA VAL A 112 -6.70 8.88 11.93
C VAL A 112 -5.38 8.25 11.46
N GLY A 113 -4.23 8.73 11.94
CA GLY A 113 -2.92 8.16 11.61
C GLY A 113 -2.78 6.72 12.06
N GLY A 114 -3.18 6.40 13.29
CA GLY A 114 -3.13 5.04 13.81
C GLY A 114 -4.10 4.08 13.09
N ALA A 115 -5.33 4.52 12.78
CA ALA A 115 -6.27 3.75 11.99
C ALA A 115 -5.78 3.54 10.55
N TYR A 116 -5.09 4.53 9.98
CA TYR A 116 -4.43 4.43 8.69
C TYR A 116 -3.29 3.41 8.71
N LEU A 117 -2.45 3.44 9.76
CA LEU A 117 -1.41 2.45 9.99
C LEU A 117 -2.00 1.02 10.04
N LEU A 118 -3.07 0.81 10.82
CA LEU A 118 -3.80 -0.47 10.85
C LEU A 118 -4.26 -0.91 9.47
N ARG A 119 -4.66 0.02 8.62
CA ARG A 119 -5.18 -0.28 7.28
C ARG A 119 -4.08 -0.58 6.28
N ARG A 120 -2.96 0.17 6.30
CA ARG A 120 -1.92 0.14 5.27
C ARG A 120 -0.68 -0.68 5.64
N ALA A 121 -0.30 -0.73 6.92
CA ALA A 121 0.90 -1.46 7.32
C ALA A 121 0.81 -2.95 7.00
N LEU A 122 1.86 -3.51 6.47
CA LEU A 122 2.01 -4.95 6.30
C LEU A 122 2.32 -5.62 7.64
N PHE A 123 3.21 -5.01 8.41
CA PHE A 123 3.54 -5.37 9.78
C PHE A 123 3.36 -4.16 10.69
N LEU A 124 2.83 -4.38 11.90
CA LEU A 124 2.72 -3.32 12.91
C LEU A 124 4.02 -3.21 13.73
N PRO A 125 4.27 -2.07 14.40
CA PRO A 125 5.51 -1.86 15.16
C PRO A 125 5.84 -2.98 16.16
N TRP A 126 4.84 -3.52 16.85
CA TRP A 126 5.05 -4.63 17.77
C TRP A 126 5.40 -5.95 17.06
N GLU A 127 4.88 -6.17 15.84
CA GLU A 127 5.24 -7.33 15.03
C GLU A 127 6.70 -7.24 14.55
N ILE A 128 7.15 -6.04 14.15
CA ILE A 128 8.54 -5.78 13.74
C ILE A 128 9.51 -6.11 14.88
N ARG A 129 9.17 -5.72 16.13
CA ARG A 129 9.98 -6.07 17.33
C ARG A 129 10.10 -7.58 17.58
N GLU A 130 9.12 -8.35 17.18
CA GLU A 130 9.16 -9.81 17.29
C GLU A 130 9.87 -10.49 16.12
N LEU A 131 9.80 -9.91 14.94
CA LEU A 131 10.29 -10.50 13.69
C LEU A 131 11.76 -10.20 13.41
N LEU A 132 12.26 -9.01 13.77
CA LEU A 132 13.62 -8.57 13.50
C LEU A 132 14.53 -8.69 14.74
N PRO A 133 15.86 -8.68 14.56
CA PRO A 133 16.82 -8.50 15.64
C PRO A 133 16.51 -7.22 16.44
N LYS A 134 16.68 -7.29 17.78
CA LYS A 134 16.23 -6.23 18.69
C LYS A 134 16.83 -4.85 18.35
N GLU A 135 18.12 -4.80 18.03
CA GLU A 135 18.83 -3.55 17.71
C GLU A 135 18.30 -2.91 16.41
N ILE A 136 18.09 -3.72 15.37
CA ILE A 136 17.56 -3.26 14.08
C ILE A 136 16.11 -2.79 14.25
N ALA A 137 15.28 -3.57 14.95
CA ALA A 137 13.90 -3.20 15.20
C ALA A 137 13.77 -1.92 16.03
N ALA A 138 14.61 -1.75 17.08
CA ALA A 138 14.57 -0.56 17.93
C ALA A 138 14.94 0.69 17.13
N LYS A 139 16.08 0.66 16.42
CA LYS A 139 16.54 1.79 15.61
C LYS A 139 15.57 2.16 14.50
N GLY A 140 15.10 1.18 13.73
CA GLY A 140 14.16 1.43 12.63
C GLY A 140 12.80 1.96 13.09
N LEU A 141 12.29 1.51 14.24
CA LEU A 141 11.03 2.01 14.79
C LEU A 141 11.17 3.41 15.39
N GLU A 142 12.33 3.75 15.97
CA GLU A 142 12.65 5.10 16.42
C GLU A 142 12.71 6.08 15.24
N GLU A 143 13.36 5.70 14.15
CA GLU A 143 13.43 6.52 12.93
C GLU A 143 12.08 6.68 12.23
N LEU A 144 11.20 5.66 12.28
CA LEU A 144 9.87 5.72 11.68
C LEU A 144 8.87 6.53 12.51
N ASP A 145 8.97 6.48 13.84
CA ASP A 145 8.12 7.17 14.82
C ASP A 145 6.61 7.16 14.45
N GLU A 146 6.14 6.02 13.98
CA GLU A 146 4.73 5.83 13.63
C GLU A 146 3.94 5.20 14.80
N PRO A 147 2.69 5.60 15.05
CA PRO A 147 1.80 6.48 14.23
C PRO A 147 1.88 7.98 14.57
N GLU A 148 2.78 8.41 15.45
CA GLU A 148 2.88 9.77 15.98
C GLU A 148 3.09 10.79 14.87
N ILE A 149 4.09 10.56 14.00
CA ILE A 149 4.35 11.44 12.84
C ILE A 149 3.12 11.56 11.93
N SER A 150 2.42 10.45 11.68
CA SER A 150 1.21 10.47 10.87
C SER A 150 0.09 11.28 11.49
N ASN A 151 -0.07 11.23 12.81
CA ASN A 151 -1.07 12.03 13.52
C ASN A 151 -0.70 13.52 13.51
N ASP A 152 0.53 13.88 13.79
CA ASP A 152 0.98 15.27 13.82
C ASP A 152 0.89 15.92 12.44
N MET A 153 1.17 15.18 11.38
CA MET A 153 1.05 15.65 10.01
C MET A 153 -0.38 16.03 9.64
N VAL A 154 -1.39 15.27 10.09
CA VAL A 154 -2.79 15.53 9.72
C VAL A 154 -3.52 16.44 10.70
N LYS A 155 -2.99 16.65 11.90
CA LYS A 155 -3.59 17.49 12.95
C LYS A 155 -4.00 18.90 12.52
N PRO A 156 -3.23 19.61 11.66
CA PRO A 156 -3.63 20.92 11.17
C PRO A 156 -4.70 20.89 10.07
N LEU A 157 -5.04 19.71 9.55
CA LEU A 157 -5.97 19.56 8.44
C LEU A 157 -7.42 19.47 8.94
N HIS A 158 -8.35 19.96 8.13
CA HIS A 158 -9.77 19.92 8.41
C HIS A 158 -10.47 18.84 7.57
N GLY A 159 -11.15 17.92 8.27
CA GLY A 159 -11.97 16.89 7.66
C GLY A 159 -11.20 15.60 7.33
N THR A 160 -11.78 14.49 7.78
CA THR A 160 -11.15 13.15 7.68
C THR A 160 -10.80 12.74 6.26
N PHE A 161 -11.52 13.23 5.25
CA PHE A 161 -11.17 12.96 3.85
C PHE A 161 -9.83 13.59 3.48
N THR A 162 -9.63 14.86 3.80
CA THR A 162 -8.37 15.60 3.54
C THR A 162 -7.21 15.00 4.31
N GLU A 163 -7.44 14.60 5.57
CA GLU A 163 -6.46 13.87 6.38
C GLU A 163 -6.00 12.56 5.71
N ILE A 164 -6.95 11.79 5.16
CA ILE A 164 -6.63 10.54 4.46
C ILE A 164 -5.92 10.82 3.13
N VAL A 165 -6.32 11.83 2.37
CA VAL A 165 -5.60 12.25 1.14
C VAL A 165 -4.14 12.56 1.46
N ALA A 166 -3.87 13.32 2.53
CA ALA A 166 -2.51 13.65 2.95
C ALA A 166 -1.70 12.38 3.30
N LEU A 167 -2.29 11.45 4.05
CA LEU A 167 -1.65 10.19 4.41
C LEU A 167 -1.41 9.29 3.18
N GLU A 168 -2.40 9.14 2.31
CA GLU A 168 -2.23 8.34 1.09
C GLU A 168 -1.15 8.93 0.17
N THR A 169 -1.08 10.26 0.08
CA THR A 169 -0.09 10.94 -0.76
C THR A 169 1.32 10.82 -0.17
N THR A 170 1.50 11.10 1.12
CA THR A 170 2.83 11.22 1.74
C THR A 170 3.38 9.91 2.29
N LYS A 171 2.51 9.00 2.77
CA LYS A 171 2.93 7.75 3.44
C LYS A 171 2.81 6.51 2.54
N TYR A 172 2.08 6.61 1.43
CA TYR A 172 1.90 5.50 0.52
C TYR A 172 2.34 5.82 -0.91
N MET A 173 1.80 6.87 -1.53
CA MET A 173 2.09 7.20 -2.91
C MET A 173 3.58 7.51 -3.14
N VAL A 174 4.13 8.49 -2.41
CA VAL A 174 5.51 8.94 -2.61
C VAL A 174 6.54 7.86 -2.25
N PRO A 175 6.54 7.31 -1.02
CA PRO A 175 7.60 6.40 -0.61
C PRO A 175 7.46 4.99 -1.18
N ARG A 176 6.33 4.67 -1.79
CA ARG A 176 6.05 3.32 -2.30
C ARG A 176 5.66 3.32 -3.77
N LEU A 177 4.47 3.79 -4.13
CA LEU A 177 3.97 3.63 -5.49
C LEU A 177 4.82 4.32 -6.55
N LEU A 178 5.24 5.57 -6.29
CA LEU A 178 6.10 6.31 -7.24
C LEU A 178 7.48 5.70 -7.31
N ARG A 179 8.06 5.38 -6.16
CA ARG A 179 9.36 4.74 -6.10
C ARG A 179 9.36 3.38 -6.77
N ASP A 180 8.36 2.53 -6.48
CA ASP A 180 8.25 1.21 -7.09
C ASP A 180 7.98 1.30 -8.60
N SER A 181 7.27 2.35 -9.04
CA SER A 181 7.08 2.61 -10.46
C SER A 181 8.36 3.09 -11.13
N ASP A 182 9.18 3.87 -10.43
CA ASP A 182 10.43 4.41 -10.95
C ASP A 182 11.44 3.28 -11.20
N TRP A 183 11.86 2.53 -10.17
CA TRP A 183 12.82 1.45 -10.38
C TRP A 183 12.33 0.41 -11.38
N ALA A 184 11.03 0.06 -11.35
CA ALA A 184 10.45 -0.97 -12.21
C ALA A 184 10.37 -0.54 -13.68
N SER A 185 10.15 0.74 -13.97
CA SER A 185 10.11 1.24 -15.33
C SER A 185 11.50 1.61 -15.86
N MET A 186 12.34 2.22 -15.02
CA MET A 186 13.69 2.64 -15.41
C MET A 186 14.62 1.47 -15.65
N TYR A 187 14.44 0.33 -14.99
CA TYR A 187 15.16 -0.90 -15.32
C TYR A 187 15.01 -1.30 -16.80
N HIS A 188 13.86 -1.00 -17.38
CA HIS A 188 13.57 -1.24 -18.80
C HIS A 188 13.78 0.00 -19.67
N SER A 189 14.35 1.09 -19.14
CA SER A 189 14.52 2.37 -19.85
C SER A 189 13.20 2.94 -20.41
N LEU A 190 12.10 2.78 -19.64
CA LEU A 190 10.78 3.32 -19.94
C LEU A 190 10.51 4.51 -19.04
N GLU A 191 10.32 5.71 -19.62
CA GLU A 191 9.87 6.89 -18.88
C GLU A 191 8.38 6.75 -18.53
N LEU A 192 8.03 6.73 -17.24
CA LEU A 192 6.65 6.68 -16.78
C LEU A 192 6.18 8.05 -16.33
N ARG A 193 5.22 8.63 -17.05
CA ARG A 193 4.60 9.92 -16.71
C ARG A 193 3.32 9.74 -15.93
N VAL A 194 3.12 10.55 -14.89
CA VAL A 194 2.05 10.43 -13.90
C VAL A 194 1.26 11.75 -13.78
N PRO A 195 0.37 12.08 -14.71
CA PRO A 195 -0.30 13.39 -14.79
C PRO A 195 -1.12 13.78 -13.57
N PHE A 196 -1.65 12.80 -12.82
CA PHE A 196 -2.48 13.06 -11.64
C PHE A 196 -1.68 13.55 -10.41
N ILE A 197 -0.36 13.53 -10.47
CA ILE A 197 0.53 14.05 -9.42
C ILE A 197 1.34 15.26 -9.88
N ASP A 198 1.01 15.80 -11.05
CA ASP A 198 1.61 17.06 -11.51
C ASP A 198 1.33 18.18 -10.52
N ALA A 199 2.35 18.95 -10.14
CA ALA A 199 2.26 19.93 -9.08
C ALA A 199 1.18 21.01 -9.30
N PRO A 200 0.98 21.57 -10.51
CA PRO A 200 -0.16 22.43 -10.82
C PRO A 200 -1.52 21.75 -10.57
N PHE A 201 -1.68 20.51 -11.02
CA PHE A 201 -2.90 19.74 -10.82
C PHE A 201 -3.18 19.51 -9.32
N LEU A 202 -2.18 19.05 -8.57
CA LEU A 202 -2.32 18.83 -7.13
C LEU A 202 -2.72 20.10 -6.38
N ARG A 203 -2.12 21.26 -6.71
CA ARG A 203 -2.49 22.52 -6.06
C ARG A 203 -3.97 22.88 -6.28
N VAL A 204 -4.49 22.65 -7.48
CA VAL A 204 -5.91 22.90 -7.78
C VAL A 204 -6.80 21.96 -6.99
N VAL A 205 -6.47 20.65 -6.97
CA VAL A 205 -7.27 19.66 -6.24
C VAL A 205 -7.24 19.93 -4.74
N MET A 206 -6.07 20.20 -4.15
CA MET A 206 -5.94 20.47 -2.70
C MET A 206 -6.75 21.70 -2.30
N ARG A 207 -6.71 22.79 -3.08
CA ARG A 207 -7.56 23.98 -2.83
C ARG A 207 -9.05 23.63 -2.86
N ARG A 208 -9.47 22.80 -3.81
CA ARG A 208 -10.87 22.36 -3.90
C ARG A 208 -11.31 21.50 -2.72
N LEU A 209 -10.39 20.68 -2.17
CA LEU A 209 -10.67 19.91 -0.96
C LEU A 209 -10.84 20.80 0.27
N GLU A 210 -10.07 21.89 0.38
CA GLU A 210 -10.20 22.90 1.44
C GLU A 210 -11.54 23.65 1.35
N GLU A 211 -12.03 23.90 0.14
CA GLU A 211 -13.34 24.52 -0.14
C GLU A 211 -14.52 23.54 0.05
N GLU A 212 -14.30 22.36 0.64
CA GLU A 212 -15.28 21.25 0.79
C GLU A 212 -15.88 20.74 -0.54
N ALA A 213 -15.36 21.18 -1.67
CA ALA A 213 -15.74 20.70 -3.00
C ALA A 213 -15.15 19.32 -3.29
N ARG A 214 -15.79 18.29 -2.77
CA ARG A 214 -15.34 16.90 -2.92
C ARG A 214 -15.57 16.40 -4.34
N HIS A 215 -14.50 16.27 -5.09
CA HIS A 215 -14.51 15.52 -6.35
C HIS A 215 -14.30 14.03 -6.07
N LYS A 216 -15.14 13.20 -6.68
CA LYS A 216 -14.98 11.74 -6.63
C LYS A 216 -14.24 11.28 -7.87
N LYS A 217 -13.54 10.15 -7.75
CA LYS A 217 -12.90 9.51 -8.92
C LYS A 217 -13.89 9.28 -10.07
N SER A 218 -15.17 9.02 -9.76
CA SER A 218 -16.24 8.90 -10.75
C SER A 218 -16.48 10.16 -11.58
N ASP A 219 -16.11 11.34 -11.09
CA ASP A 219 -16.26 12.58 -11.83
C ASP A 219 -15.31 12.67 -13.03
N LEU A 220 -14.17 11.94 -12.99
CA LEU A 220 -13.29 11.79 -14.13
C LEU A 220 -13.99 11.16 -15.34
N LEU A 221 -15.00 10.33 -15.11
CA LEU A 221 -15.77 9.69 -16.18
C LEU A 221 -16.62 10.66 -17.01
N LYS A 222 -16.85 11.87 -16.47
CA LYS A 222 -17.63 12.93 -17.11
C LYS A 222 -16.79 13.89 -17.96
N ILE A 223 -15.46 13.80 -17.86
CA ILE A 223 -14.53 14.71 -18.55
C ILE A 223 -14.43 14.44 -20.05
N PRO A 224 -14.37 13.17 -20.52
CA PRO A 224 -14.26 12.88 -21.95
C PRO A 224 -15.47 13.43 -22.73
N SER A 225 -15.20 14.11 -23.84
CA SER A 225 -16.25 14.62 -24.75
C SER A 225 -17.11 13.50 -25.34
N ARG A 226 -16.57 12.30 -25.48
CA ARG A 226 -17.33 11.08 -25.80
C ARG A 226 -17.50 10.25 -24.52
N PRO A 227 -18.74 9.86 -24.18
CA PRO A 227 -18.99 9.00 -23.04
C PRO A 227 -18.19 7.70 -23.14
N LEU A 228 -17.60 7.27 -22.04
CA LEU A 228 -16.93 5.97 -21.99
C LEU A 228 -17.97 4.84 -22.04
N PRO A 229 -17.62 3.70 -22.65
CA PRO A 229 -18.51 2.55 -22.70
C PRO A 229 -18.92 2.06 -21.28
N PRO A 230 -20.17 1.57 -21.10
CA PRO A 230 -20.63 1.03 -19.81
C PRO A 230 -19.73 -0.10 -19.26
N SER A 231 -19.10 -0.88 -20.12
CA SER A 231 -18.12 -1.91 -19.75
C SER A 231 -16.88 -1.34 -19.04
N VAL A 232 -16.57 -0.05 -19.21
CA VAL A 232 -15.49 0.65 -18.53
C VAL A 232 -16.01 1.35 -17.27
N THR A 233 -17.13 2.10 -17.40
CA THR A 233 -17.67 2.91 -16.30
C THR A 233 -18.24 2.10 -15.14
N ASN A 234 -18.84 0.94 -15.45
CA ASN A 234 -19.47 0.05 -14.49
C ASN A 234 -18.57 -1.12 -14.06
N ARG A 235 -17.31 -1.12 -14.52
CA ARG A 235 -16.37 -2.18 -14.16
C ARG A 235 -16.05 -2.12 -12.65
N PRO A 236 -16.21 -3.25 -11.92
CA PRO A 236 -15.79 -3.31 -10.53
C PRO A 236 -14.30 -3.05 -10.43
N LYS A 237 -13.88 -2.35 -9.36
CA LYS A 237 -12.46 -2.09 -9.11
C LYS A 237 -11.72 -3.41 -8.90
N THR A 238 -10.77 -3.70 -9.77
CA THR A 238 -9.83 -4.81 -9.64
C THR A 238 -8.46 -4.26 -9.30
N GLY A 239 -7.74 -4.93 -8.36
CA GLY A 239 -6.35 -4.58 -8.07
C GLY A 239 -5.47 -4.88 -9.29
N PHE A 240 -4.52 -3.99 -9.57
CA PHE A 240 -3.45 -4.24 -10.53
C PHE A 240 -2.35 -5.03 -9.82
N MET A 241 -2.55 -6.33 -9.69
CA MET A 241 -1.65 -7.22 -8.94
C MET A 241 -1.30 -8.46 -9.77
N VAL A 242 -0.08 -8.92 -9.62
CA VAL A 242 0.39 -10.23 -10.09
C VAL A 242 0.43 -11.20 -8.90
N PRO A 243 0.13 -12.48 -9.10
CA PRO A 243 0.10 -13.46 -8.01
C PRO A 243 1.52 -13.97 -7.65
N VAL A 244 2.42 -13.04 -7.30
CA VAL A 244 3.85 -13.28 -7.07
C VAL A 244 4.09 -14.42 -6.10
N THR A 245 3.38 -14.43 -4.97
CA THR A 245 3.55 -15.48 -3.96
C THR A 245 3.11 -16.85 -4.46
N SER A 246 2.01 -16.89 -5.22
CA SER A 246 1.57 -18.15 -5.85
C SER A 246 2.62 -18.67 -6.83
N TRP A 247 3.24 -17.77 -7.59
CA TRP A 247 4.33 -18.12 -8.51
C TRP A 247 5.61 -18.53 -7.78
N LEU A 248 5.94 -17.85 -6.68
CA LEU A 248 7.10 -18.19 -5.85
C LEU A 248 6.97 -19.56 -5.18
N LEU A 249 5.78 -19.88 -4.67
CA LEU A 249 5.51 -21.11 -3.91
C LEU A 249 4.98 -22.26 -4.79
N GLY A 250 5.03 -22.16 -6.10
CA GLY A 250 4.59 -23.23 -7.02
C GLY A 250 3.11 -23.56 -6.88
N GLY A 251 2.25 -22.57 -6.64
CA GLY A 251 0.80 -22.75 -6.52
C GLY A 251 0.28 -23.13 -5.13
N ARG A 252 1.15 -23.28 -4.13
CA ARG A 252 0.78 -23.54 -2.73
C ARG A 252 0.43 -22.25 -1.97
N ALA A 253 -0.40 -21.39 -2.53
CA ALA A 253 -0.76 -20.14 -1.89
C ALA A 253 -1.64 -20.39 -0.66
N GLY A 254 -1.17 -19.95 0.51
CA GLY A 254 -1.96 -19.77 1.72
C GLY A 254 -2.99 -18.64 1.57
N ALA A 255 -3.74 -18.34 2.63
CA ALA A 255 -4.72 -17.24 2.64
C ALA A 255 -4.08 -15.90 2.19
N LYS A 256 -4.82 -15.07 1.47
CA LYS A 256 -4.36 -13.81 0.83
C LYS A 256 -3.46 -12.90 1.70
N ASP A 257 -3.72 -12.84 3.00
CA ASP A 257 -2.96 -11.99 3.94
C ASP A 257 -1.54 -12.54 4.25
N ASN A 258 -1.35 -13.85 4.18
CA ASN A 258 -0.03 -14.46 4.42
C ASN A 258 0.87 -14.36 3.18
N SER A 259 0.29 -14.37 1.99
CA SER A 259 1.05 -14.40 0.74
C SER A 259 1.93 -13.15 0.55
N LEU A 260 1.43 -11.95 0.87
CA LEU A 260 2.21 -10.72 0.74
C LEU A 260 3.31 -10.62 1.80
N ARG A 261 3.08 -11.16 2.99
CA ARG A 261 4.09 -11.23 4.07
C ARG A 261 5.21 -12.22 3.74
N GLU A 262 4.88 -13.33 3.10
CA GLU A 262 5.88 -14.30 2.60
C GLU A 262 6.76 -13.68 1.52
N TRP A 263 6.17 -12.95 0.59
CA TRP A 263 6.91 -12.19 -0.42
C TRP A 263 7.81 -11.13 0.22
N ALA A 264 7.30 -10.37 1.20
CA ALA A 264 8.10 -9.38 1.92
C ALA A 264 9.29 -10.01 2.65
N SER A 265 9.09 -11.17 3.27
CA SER A 265 10.16 -11.91 3.94
C SER A 265 11.23 -12.34 2.94
N TYR A 266 10.82 -12.89 1.81
CA TYR A 266 11.72 -13.31 0.75
C TYR A 266 12.55 -12.14 0.19
N VAL A 267 11.91 -11.02 -0.11
CA VAL A 267 12.61 -9.82 -0.63
C VAL A 267 13.60 -9.27 0.39
N LEU A 268 13.19 -9.16 1.66
CA LEU A 268 14.06 -8.68 2.72
C LEU A 268 15.31 -9.57 2.86
N GLU A 269 15.12 -10.87 2.93
CA GLU A 269 16.21 -11.83 3.05
C GLU A 269 17.16 -11.77 1.84
N ALA A 270 16.60 -11.75 0.62
CA ALA A 270 17.38 -11.72 -0.61
C ALA A 270 18.23 -10.46 -0.76
N GLN A 271 17.73 -9.30 -0.33
CA GLN A 271 18.42 -8.02 -0.48
C GLN A 271 19.33 -7.65 0.70
N THR A 272 18.99 -8.08 1.91
CA THR A 272 19.70 -7.64 3.14
C THR A 272 20.37 -8.75 3.92
N GLY A 273 20.10 -10.01 3.60
CA GLY A 273 20.49 -11.16 4.40
C GLY A 273 19.75 -11.30 5.73
N LEU A 274 18.80 -10.41 6.02
CA LEU A 274 18.01 -10.44 7.26
C LEU A 274 16.84 -11.39 7.10
N THR A 275 16.83 -12.46 7.87
CA THR A 275 15.71 -13.39 7.92
C THR A 275 14.73 -12.99 9.01
N LEU A 276 13.45 -12.85 8.66
CA LEU A 276 12.39 -12.67 9.65
C LEU A 276 12.28 -13.94 10.51
N ARG A 277 12.23 -13.75 11.83
CA ARG A 277 12.04 -14.86 12.78
C ARG A 277 10.73 -15.59 12.46
N ASP A 278 10.82 -16.90 12.26
CA ASP A 278 9.68 -17.73 11.92
C ASP A 278 8.65 -17.68 13.06
N ARG A 279 7.43 -17.25 12.73
CA ARG A 279 6.27 -17.35 13.63
C ARG A 279 5.60 -18.72 13.49
N ARG A 280 6.36 -19.81 13.41
CA ARG A 280 5.68 -21.10 13.59
C ARG A 280 5.12 -21.14 15.00
N PRO A 281 3.84 -21.44 15.17
CA PRO A 281 3.30 -21.72 16.50
C PRO A 281 3.99 -22.96 17.05
N ALA A 282 4.52 -22.84 18.28
CA ALA A 282 4.79 -24.00 19.10
C ALA A 282 3.48 -24.74 19.36
#